data_d3551e59b4b0f823906c9a2e43080f5e
#
_entry.id   d3551e59b4b0f823906c9a2e43080f5e
#
_cell.length_a   1.000
_cell.length_b   1.000
_cell.length_c   1.000
_cell.angle_alpha   90.00
_cell.angle_beta   90.00
_cell.angle_gamma   90.00
#
_symmetry.space_group_name_H-M   'P 1'
#
loop_
_entity.id
_entity.type
_entity.pdbx_description
1 polymer ?
#
loop_
_entity_poly.entity_id
_entity_poly.type
_entity_poly.pdbx_seq_one_letter_code
_entity_poly.pdbx_strand_id
1 'polypeptide(L)'
;MDHHLFGPGRAYTLESTHIYFADLARLYGLTHGADYFDGRTRNSFTEMAGAAAAPLVSGAPFDLVIMAHSTPDPEPGWPGPSLTNALPGGPIAFGIAEQGAAAAATALRIAAEYAAAAGARRSLVLVLEQSVLLHDLPLPSGVMLPERDSVAAIVVDAAEPAGTVTPRQFADVAPEEVRTVLSEALGDATEVIAGPGLDPERDIPAGRRVTAAPRGLPATGLWAGLAAELPARRARGGRVVLADYDRELRYAHTYEVVFGPERSA
;
A
#
# COMPACT_ATOMS: atom_id res chain seq x y z
N MET A 1 5.70 -9.51 7.51
CA MET A 1 5.59 -8.21 6.80
C MET A 1 6.99 -7.75 6.45
N ASP A 2 7.16 -7.24 5.26
CA ASP A 2 8.43 -6.71 4.74
C ASP A 2 8.16 -5.47 3.88
N HIS A 3 9.17 -4.62 3.69
CA HIS A 3 9.09 -3.42 2.88
C HIS A 3 10.34 -3.30 2.01
N HIS A 4 10.15 -3.09 0.71
CA HIS A 4 11.23 -3.00 -0.28
C HIS A 4 11.18 -1.64 -0.98
N LEU A 5 12.34 -1.00 -1.08
CA LEU A 5 12.57 0.17 -1.92
C LEU A 5 13.37 -0.25 -3.14
N PHE A 6 12.96 0.24 -4.30
CA PHE A 6 13.63 -0.07 -5.55
C PHE A 6 14.51 1.11 -5.99
N GLY A 7 15.64 0.79 -6.58
CA GLY A 7 16.46 1.74 -7.32
C GLY A 7 15.85 2.06 -8.68
N PRO A 8 16.55 2.85 -9.51
CA PRO A 8 16.15 3.08 -10.89
C PRO A 8 15.92 1.74 -11.60
N GLY A 9 14.74 1.58 -12.16
CA GLY A 9 14.38 0.39 -12.91
C GLY A 9 14.88 0.42 -14.35
N ARG A 10 14.19 -0.29 -15.23
CA ARG A 10 14.48 -0.31 -16.67
C ARG A 10 13.99 0.95 -17.36
N ALA A 11 14.68 1.35 -18.44
CA ALA A 11 14.18 2.41 -19.32
C ALA A 11 12.83 2.04 -19.91
N TYR A 12 11.99 3.05 -20.13
CA TYR A 12 10.70 2.87 -20.78
C TYR A 12 10.88 2.84 -22.30
N THR A 13 10.71 1.69 -22.94
CA THR A 13 11.04 1.50 -24.36
C THR A 13 9.90 0.90 -25.20
N LEU A 14 8.70 0.75 -24.64
CA LEU A 14 7.59 0.14 -25.38
C LEU A 14 6.86 1.17 -26.24
N GLU A 15 7.17 1.20 -27.54
CA GLU A 15 6.51 2.06 -28.54
C GLU A 15 4.97 1.92 -28.51
N SER A 16 4.47 0.70 -28.35
CA SER A 16 3.03 0.45 -28.23
C SER A 16 2.36 1.20 -27.07
N THR A 17 3.08 1.42 -25.99
CA THR A 17 2.56 2.14 -24.83
C THR A 17 2.50 3.65 -25.12
N HIS A 18 3.50 4.20 -25.80
CA HIS A 18 3.47 5.60 -26.24
C HIS A 18 2.27 5.86 -27.18
N ILE A 19 2.05 4.97 -28.14
CA ILE A 19 0.90 5.07 -29.08
C ILE A 19 -0.40 5.00 -28.28
N TYR A 20 -0.53 4.04 -27.37
CA TYR A 20 -1.74 3.88 -26.55
C TYR A 20 -2.06 5.14 -25.74
N PHE A 21 -1.07 5.71 -25.04
CA PHE A 21 -1.32 6.92 -24.25
C PHE A 21 -1.50 8.17 -25.08
N ALA A 22 -0.85 8.30 -26.22
CA ALA A 22 -1.09 9.39 -27.14
C ALA A 22 -2.53 9.34 -27.70
N ASP A 23 -3.02 8.16 -28.05
CA ASP A 23 -4.38 7.96 -28.52
C ASP A 23 -5.41 8.22 -27.41
N LEU A 24 -5.14 7.74 -26.20
CA LEU A 24 -6.00 7.97 -25.03
C LEU A 24 -6.09 9.46 -24.70
N ALA A 25 -4.97 10.17 -24.62
CA ALA A 25 -4.93 11.60 -24.36
C ALA A 25 -5.75 12.38 -25.42
N ARG A 26 -5.59 12.02 -26.68
CA ARG A 26 -6.34 12.65 -27.79
C ARG A 26 -7.86 12.50 -27.65
N LEU A 27 -8.35 11.36 -27.13
CA LEU A 27 -9.79 11.15 -26.88
C LEU A 27 -10.35 12.14 -25.85
N TYR A 28 -9.52 12.59 -24.93
CA TYR A 28 -9.89 13.58 -23.91
C TYR A 28 -9.48 15.01 -24.28
N GLY A 29 -9.07 15.26 -25.52
CA GLY A 29 -8.62 16.60 -25.97
C GLY A 29 -7.30 17.05 -25.33
N LEU A 30 -6.49 16.11 -24.85
CA LEU A 30 -5.22 16.35 -24.20
C LEU A 30 -4.06 16.00 -25.13
N THR A 31 -2.88 16.55 -24.85
CA THR A 31 -1.65 16.22 -25.56
C THR A 31 -0.74 15.42 -24.66
N HIS A 32 -0.29 14.27 -25.14
CA HIS A 32 0.78 13.49 -24.49
C HIS A 32 2.10 13.81 -25.19
N GLY A 33 3.11 14.25 -24.45
CA GLY A 33 4.43 14.53 -24.99
C GLY A 33 5.08 13.27 -25.54
N ALA A 34 5.53 13.31 -26.79
CA ALA A 34 6.18 12.15 -27.42
C ALA A 34 7.47 11.73 -26.71
N ASP A 35 8.12 12.66 -26.02
CA ASP A 35 9.35 12.50 -25.27
C ASP A 35 9.14 12.32 -23.77
N TYR A 36 7.89 12.24 -23.33
CA TYR A 36 7.57 12.17 -21.86
C TYR A 36 8.31 11.05 -21.13
N PHE A 37 8.47 9.90 -21.77
CA PHE A 37 9.16 8.75 -21.18
C PHE A 37 10.66 8.71 -21.44
N ASP A 38 11.19 9.62 -22.25
CA ASP A 38 12.62 9.64 -22.59
C ASP A 38 13.49 9.87 -21.34
N GLY A 39 14.46 9.00 -21.15
CA GLY A 39 15.35 9.05 -19.98
C GLY A 39 14.69 8.65 -18.65
N ARG A 40 13.41 8.33 -18.62
CA ARG A 40 12.73 7.81 -17.42
C ARG A 40 12.95 6.31 -17.27
N THR A 41 13.05 5.89 -16.03
CA THR A 41 13.15 4.47 -15.66
C THR A 41 12.05 4.11 -14.67
N ARG A 42 11.64 2.86 -14.65
CA ARG A 42 10.65 2.33 -13.71
C ARG A 42 10.88 0.86 -13.41
N ASN A 43 10.30 0.41 -12.32
CA ASN A 43 10.10 -1.00 -12.03
C ASN A 43 8.62 -1.35 -12.29
N SER A 44 8.32 -2.40 -13.05
CA SER A 44 6.94 -2.84 -13.26
C SER A 44 6.36 -3.45 -11.97
N PHE A 45 5.04 -3.47 -11.85
CA PHE A 45 4.40 -4.19 -10.74
C PHE A 45 4.75 -5.67 -10.73
N THR A 46 4.91 -6.29 -11.90
CA THR A 46 5.35 -7.68 -12.00
C THR A 46 6.73 -7.90 -11.37
N GLU A 47 7.69 -7.00 -11.63
CA GLU A 47 9.05 -7.08 -11.06
C GLU A 47 9.03 -6.82 -9.56
N MET A 48 8.32 -5.77 -9.13
CA MET A 48 8.26 -5.38 -7.71
C MET A 48 7.53 -6.45 -6.88
N ALA A 49 6.38 -6.92 -7.37
CA ALA A 49 5.61 -7.96 -6.70
C ALA A 49 6.38 -9.30 -6.65
N GLY A 50 7.07 -9.66 -7.75
CA GLY A 50 7.92 -10.84 -7.81
C GLY A 50 9.08 -10.78 -6.82
N ALA A 51 9.75 -9.63 -6.71
CA ALA A 51 10.85 -9.43 -5.75
C ALA A 51 10.35 -9.56 -4.30
N ALA A 52 9.20 -8.95 -3.98
CA ALA A 52 8.61 -9.05 -2.64
C ALA A 52 8.09 -10.45 -2.30
N ALA A 53 7.62 -11.20 -3.30
CA ALA A 53 7.14 -12.57 -3.13
C ALA A 53 8.27 -13.61 -3.12
N ALA A 54 9.45 -13.31 -3.63
CA ALA A 54 10.55 -14.27 -3.78
C ALA A 54 10.90 -15.05 -2.49
N PRO A 55 10.94 -14.44 -1.28
CA PRO A 55 11.18 -15.19 -0.05
C PRO A 55 10.04 -16.13 0.34
N LEU A 56 8.87 -16.00 -0.28
CA LEU A 56 7.64 -16.73 0.08
C LEU A 56 7.36 -17.94 -0.80
N VAL A 57 8.09 -18.10 -1.92
CA VAL A 57 7.82 -19.14 -2.93
C VAL A 57 8.07 -20.56 -2.44
N SER A 58 8.89 -20.74 -1.41
CA SER A 58 9.15 -22.06 -0.78
C SER A 58 8.40 -22.27 0.53
N GLY A 59 7.51 -21.34 0.89
CA GLY A 59 6.79 -21.37 2.16
C GLY A 59 5.46 -22.14 2.10
N ALA A 60 4.64 -21.94 3.12
CA ALA A 60 3.28 -22.47 3.17
C ALA A 60 2.41 -21.88 2.06
N PRO A 61 1.40 -22.64 1.55
CA PRO A 61 0.55 -22.20 0.46
C PRO A 61 -0.25 -20.93 0.79
N PHE A 62 -0.49 -20.13 -0.25
CA PHE A 62 -1.39 -18.99 -0.21
C PHE A 62 -2.72 -19.31 -0.88
N ASP A 63 -3.80 -18.78 -0.33
CA ASP A 63 -5.14 -18.88 -0.88
C ASP A 63 -5.49 -17.63 -1.70
N LEU A 64 -4.93 -16.47 -1.30
CA LEU A 64 -5.31 -15.18 -1.84
C LEU A 64 -4.09 -14.25 -1.96
N VAL A 65 -4.03 -13.48 -3.05
CA VAL A 65 -3.10 -12.36 -3.24
C VAL A 65 -3.88 -11.12 -3.65
N ILE A 66 -3.72 -10.04 -2.93
CA ILE A 66 -4.35 -8.77 -3.25
C ILE A 66 -3.27 -7.71 -3.47
N MET A 67 -3.28 -7.08 -4.62
CA MET A 67 -2.39 -5.96 -4.95
C MET A 67 -3.16 -4.65 -4.77
N ALA A 68 -2.75 -3.84 -3.80
CA ALA A 68 -3.32 -2.52 -3.54
C ALA A 68 -2.38 -1.45 -4.11
N HIS A 69 -2.88 -0.62 -5.02
CA HIS A 69 -2.07 0.41 -5.66
C HIS A 69 -2.90 1.67 -5.95
N SER A 70 -2.27 2.83 -5.96
CA SER A 70 -2.91 4.11 -6.22
C SER A 70 -2.89 4.50 -7.70
N THR A 71 -1.96 3.96 -8.47
CA THR A 71 -1.77 4.24 -9.89
C THR A 71 -1.75 2.94 -10.68
N PRO A 72 -2.16 2.95 -11.96
CA PRO A 72 -1.99 1.78 -12.82
C PRO A 72 -0.51 1.51 -13.11
N ASP A 73 -0.17 0.24 -13.37
CA ASP A 73 1.17 -0.13 -13.83
C ASP A 73 1.44 0.52 -15.20
N PRO A 74 2.50 1.32 -15.36
CA PRO A 74 2.87 1.91 -16.65
C PRO A 74 3.33 0.88 -17.69
N GLU A 75 3.65 -0.33 -17.28
CA GLU A 75 4.02 -1.39 -18.20
C GLU A 75 2.93 -2.45 -18.28
N PRO A 76 2.51 -2.84 -19.50
CA PRO A 76 1.65 -3.99 -19.67
C PRO A 76 2.32 -5.21 -19.06
N GLY A 77 1.81 -5.68 -17.96
CA GLY A 77 2.34 -6.79 -17.20
C GLY A 77 1.22 -7.68 -16.71
N TRP A 78 1.59 -8.80 -16.15
CA TRP A 78 0.67 -9.79 -15.62
C TRP A 78 1.04 -10.13 -14.17
N PRO A 79 1.05 -9.13 -13.26
CA PRO A 79 1.50 -9.38 -11.88
C PRO A 79 0.64 -10.43 -11.19
N GLY A 80 -0.68 -10.41 -11.37
CA GLY A 80 -1.59 -11.42 -10.80
C GLY A 80 -1.28 -12.84 -11.26
N PRO A 81 -1.35 -13.16 -12.58
CA PRO A 81 -0.96 -14.46 -13.10
C PRO A 81 0.47 -14.89 -12.74
N SER A 82 1.42 -13.95 -12.72
CA SER A 82 2.81 -14.23 -12.33
C SER A 82 2.89 -14.70 -10.88
N LEU A 83 2.19 -14.03 -9.96
CA LEU A 83 2.15 -14.40 -8.55
C LEU A 83 1.41 -15.72 -8.32
N THR A 84 0.27 -15.94 -9.01
CA THR A 84 -0.46 -17.22 -8.95
C THR A 84 0.40 -18.41 -9.34
N ASN A 85 1.25 -18.23 -10.36
CA ASN A 85 2.15 -19.28 -10.82
C ASN A 85 3.38 -19.46 -9.91
N ALA A 86 3.89 -18.40 -9.32
CA ALA A 86 5.12 -18.42 -8.53
C ALA A 86 4.88 -18.87 -7.08
N LEU A 87 3.75 -18.48 -6.48
CA LEU A 87 3.46 -18.77 -5.08
C LEU A 87 2.85 -20.17 -4.91
N PRO A 88 3.21 -20.89 -3.83
CA PRO A 88 2.61 -22.17 -3.53
C PRO A 88 1.11 -22.01 -3.23
N GLY A 89 0.30 -22.98 -3.66
CA GLY A 89 -1.15 -23.01 -3.49
C GLY A 89 -1.95 -22.54 -4.70
N GLY A 90 -1.32 -21.85 -5.66
CA GLY A 90 -2.02 -21.30 -6.81
C GLY A 90 -3.09 -20.28 -6.41
N PRO A 91 -2.75 -19.24 -5.65
CA PRO A 91 -3.72 -18.33 -5.04
C PRO A 91 -4.57 -17.59 -6.08
N ILE A 92 -5.79 -17.21 -5.69
CA ILE A 92 -6.56 -16.22 -6.42
C ILE A 92 -5.83 -14.88 -6.29
N ALA A 93 -5.59 -14.17 -7.40
CA ALA A 93 -4.91 -12.89 -7.41
C ALA A 93 -5.72 -11.81 -8.13
N PHE A 94 -5.87 -10.63 -7.50
CA PHE A 94 -6.52 -9.47 -8.11
C PHE A 94 -5.97 -8.15 -7.55
N GLY A 95 -6.31 -7.03 -8.21
CA GLY A 95 -5.91 -5.68 -7.83
C GLY A 95 -7.04 -4.87 -7.21
N ILE A 96 -6.67 -3.95 -6.32
CA ILE A 96 -7.51 -2.88 -5.78
C ILE A 96 -6.85 -1.56 -6.16
N ALA A 97 -7.57 -0.69 -6.84
CA ALA A 97 -7.09 0.62 -7.27
C ALA A 97 -8.12 1.73 -6.97
N GLU A 98 -7.80 2.95 -7.36
CA GLU A 98 -8.68 4.13 -7.32
C GLU A 98 -9.12 4.58 -5.91
N GLN A 99 -8.39 4.17 -4.88
CA GLN A 99 -8.62 4.58 -3.49
C GLN A 99 -7.40 5.26 -2.86
N GLY A 100 -6.44 5.69 -3.69
CA GLY A 100 -5.21 6.33 -3.25
C GLY A 100 -4.48 5.50 -2.17
N ALA A 101 -3.98 6.18 -1.15
CA ALA A 101 -3.28 5.55 -0.02
C ALA A 101 -4.19 4.60 0.80
N ALA A 102 -5.52 4.75 0.71
CA ALA A 102 -6.49 3.93 1.45
C ALA A 102 -6.74 2.54 0.82
N ALA A 103 -6.23 2.26 -0.39
CA ALA A 103 -6.41 0.97 -1.08
C ALA A 103 -5.99 -0.23 -0.22
N ALA A 104 -4.94 -0.08 0.59
CA ALA A 104 -4.47 -1.11 1.52
C ALA A 104 -5.52 -1.47 2.59
N ALA A 105 -6.35 -0.51 3.05
CA ALA A 105 -7.40 -0.77 4.04
C ALA A 105 -8.49 -1.67 3.45
N THR A 106 -8.90 -1.40 2.20
CA THR A 106 -9.83 -2.26 1.48
C THR A 106 -9.25 -3.65 1.24
N ALA A 107 -7.99 -3.74 0.83
CA ALA A 107 -7.32 -5.03 0.59
C ALA A 107 -7.28 -5.91 1.86
N LEU A 108 -6.91 -5.34 3.00
CA LEU A 108 -6.87 -6.05 4.28
C LEU A 108 -8.26 -6.44 4.78
N ARG A 109 -9.27 -5.59 4.56
CA ARG A 109 -10.67 -5.93 4.88
C ARG A 109 -11.15 -7.10 4.04
N ILE A 110 -10.88 -7.10 2.74
CA ILE A 110 -11.24 -8.21 1.86
C ILE A 110 -10.51 -9.50 2.28
N ALA A 111 -9.22 -9.43 2.62
CA ALA A 111 -8.49 -10.59 3.12
C ALA A 111 -9.13 -11.18 4.38
N ALA A 112 -9.59 -10.34 5.32
CA ALA A 112 -10.30 -10.76 6.51
C ALA A 112 -11.66 -11.40 6.19
N GLU A 113 -12.43 -10.83 5.25
CA GLU A 113 -13.71 -11.39 4.80
C GLU A 113 -13.54 -12.74 4.10
N TYR A 114 -12.51 -12.88 3.26
CA TYR A 114 -12.19 -14.17 2.63
C TYR A 114 -11.79 -15.23 3.68
N ALA A 115 -11.06 -14.83 4.70
CA ALA A 115 -10.74 -15.74 5.81
C ALA A 115 -12.01 -16.20 6.54
N ALA A 116 -12.95 -15.30 6.79
CA ALA A 116 -14.19 -15.60 7.50
C ALA A 116 -15.20 -16.40 6.64
N ALA A 117 -15.39 -16.02 5.37
CA ALA A 117 -16.46 -16.56 4.53
C ALA A 117 -16.03 -17.75 3.67
N ALA A 118 -14.78 -17.76 3.15
CA ALA A 118 -14.27 -18.76 2.23
C ALA A 118 -13.20 -19.68 2.84
N GLY A 119 -12.82 -19.47 4.11
CA GLY A 119 -11.82 -20.27 4.80
C GLY A 119 -10.40 -20.05 4.30
N ALA A 120 -10.13 -18.92 3.65
CA ALA A 120 -8.78 -18.56 3.23
C ALA A 120 -7.88 -18.44 4.48
N ARG A 121 -6.89 -19.30 4.56
CA ARG A 121 -6.02 -19.38 5.73
C ARG A 121 -4.86 -18.43 5.66
N ARG A 122 -4.35 -18.21 4.43
CA ARG A 122 -3.15 -17.39 4.22
C ARG A 122 -3.32 -16.47 3.02
N SER A 123 -3.21 -15.20 3.27
CA SER A 123 -3.33 -14.16 2.24
C SER A 123 -2.06 -13.31 2.18
N LEU A 124 -1.69 -12.86 0.97
CA LEU A 124 -0.64 -11.88 0.74
C LEU A 124 -1.28 -10.58 0.25
N VAL A 125 -1.09 -9.51 0.98
CA VAL A 125 -1.43 -8.16 0.53
C VAL A 125 -0.15 -7.44 0.15
N LEU A 126 -0.08 -6.99 -1.10
CA LEU A 126 1.02 -6.18 -1.63
C LEU A 126 0.50 -4.76 -1.82
N VAL A 127 1.09 -3.81 -1.11
CA VAL A 127 0.85 -2.38 -1.34
C VAL A 127 1.95 -1.89 -2.26
N LEU A 128 1.58 -1.38 -3.43
CA LEU A 128 2.49 -1.03 -4.52
C LEU A 128 2.36 0.44 -4.86
N GLU A 129 3.48 1.10 -5.07
CA GLU A 129 3.51 2.46 -5.60
C GLU A 129 4.72 2.67 -6.51
N GLN A 130 4.52 3.48 -7.54
CA GLN A 130 5.52 3.82 -8.54
C GLN A 130 5.68 5.34 -8.65
N SER A 131 6.91 5.78 -8.84
CA SER A 131 7.28 7.20 -8.93
C SER A 131 7.03 7.80 -10.32
N VAL A 132 6.79 6.97 -11.33
CA VAL A 132 6.53 7.42 -12.70
C VAL A 132 5.04 7.30 -13.01
N LEU A 133 4.43 8.41 -13.40
CA LEU A 133 3.06 8.43 -13.92
C LEU A 133 3.05 8.11 -15.43
N LEU A 134 1.87 7.75 -15.91
CA LEU A 134 1.64 7.47 -17.34
C LEU A 134 1.41 8.74 -18.20
N HIS A 135 1.33 9.89 -17.56
CA HIS A 135 1.02 11.16 -18.21
C HIS A 135 1.75 12.32 -17.53
N ASP A 136 1.92 13.40 -18.25
CA ASP A 136 2.52 14.65 -17.84
C ASP A 136 1.49 15.76 -17.49
N LEU A 137 0.23 15.38 -17.32
CA LEU A 137 -0.84 16.33 -17.00
C LEU A 137 -0.67 16.91 -15.61
N PRO A 138 -1.05 18.17 -15.39
CA PRO A 138 -1.08 18.77 -14.07
C PRO A 138 -1.95 17.95 -13.11
N LEU A 139 -1.43 17.70 -11.93
CA LEU A 139 -2.16 16.98 -10.88
C LEU A 139 -2.84 17.98 -9.93
N PRO A 140 -3.96 17.60 -9.33
CA PRO A 140 -4.55 18.34 -8.24
C PRO A 140 -3.53 18.54 -7.10
N SER A 141 -3.61 19.67 -6.40
CA SER A 141 -2.64 20.06 -5.36
C SER A 141 -2.63 19.12 -4.13
N GLY A 142 -3.69 18.34 -3.94
CA GLY A 142 -3.80 17.36 -2.87
C GLY A 142 -3.12 16.02 -3.16
N VAL A 143 -2.74 15.78 -4.42
CA VAL A 143 -2.11 14.51 -4.81
C VAL A 143 -0.66 14.47 -4.35
N MET A 144 -0.32 13.44 -3.58
CA MET A 144 1.04 13.12 -3.21
C MET A 144 1.58 12.03 -4.14
N LEU A 145 2.68 12.35 -4.83
CA LEU A 145 3.37 11.39 -5.68
C LEU A 145 4.42 10.60 -4.89
N PRO A 146 4.58 9.32 -5.19
CA PRO A 146 5.73 8.56 -4.70
C PRO A 146 7.04 9.15 -5.28
N GLU A 147 8.02 9.31 -4.43
CA GLU A 147 9.38 9.72 -4.86
C GLU A 147 10.22 8.53 -5.33
N ARG A 148 9.80 7.33 -4.99
CA ARG A 148 10.48 6.07 -5.28
C ARG A 148 9.47 4.95 -5.49
N ASP A 149 9.84 4.00 -6.32
CA ASP A 149 9.11 2.76 -6.47
C ASP A 149 9.28 1.92 -5.21
N SER A 150 8.18 1.43 -4.66
CA SER A 150 8.21 0.64 -3.43
C SER A 150 7.08 -0.37 -3.31
N VAL A 151 7.30 -1.40 -2.52
CA VAL A 151 6.28 -2.39 -2.17
C VAL A 151 6.35 -2.77 -0.70
N ALA A 152 5.20 -2.81 -0.06
CA ALA A 152 5.05 -3.44 1.26
C ALA A 152 4.31 -4.77 1.11
N ALA A 153 4.92 -5.85 1.59
CA ALA A 153 4.36 -7.20 1.60
C ALA A 153 3.84 -7.55 2.99
N ILE A 154 2.54 -7.80 3.11
CA ILE A 154 1.85 -8.11 4.36
C ILE A 154 1.27 -9.52 4.24
N VAL A 155 1.80 -10.46 5.00
CA VAL A 155 1.24 -11.80 5.12
C VAL A 155 0.22 -11.81 6.25
N VAL A 156 -1.02 -12.14 5.92
CA VAL A 156 -2.10 -12.40 6.87
C VAL A 156 -2.25 -13.91 6.99
N ASP A 157 -1.96 -14.46 8.15
CA ASP A 157 -1.96 -15.90 8.40
C ASP A 157 -2.88 -16.22 9.59
N ALA A 158 -3.95 -16.96 9.34
CA ALA A 158 -4.89 -17.36 10.39
C ALA A 158 -4.39 -18.51 11.26
N ALA A 159 -3.43 -19.31 10.75
CA ALA A 159 -2.89 -20.45 11.46
C ALA A 159 -1.78 -20.06 12.45
N GLU A 160 -0.98 -19.06 12.09
CA GLU A 160 0.16 -18.59 12.90
C GLU A 160 0.11 -17.07 13.10
N PRO A 161 -0.90 -16.54 13.81
CA PRO A 161 -1.04 -15.11 13.97
C PRO A 161 0.08 -14.54 14.87
N ALA A 162 0.94 -13.70 14.29
CA ALA A 162 1.92 -12.91 15.06
C ALA A 162 1.26 -11.68 15.74
N GLY A 163 -0.02 -11.47 15.47
CA GLY A 163 -0.82 -10.36 15.96
C GLY A 163 -2.07 -10.21 15.10
N THR A 164 -2.80 -9.13 15.28
CA THR A 164 -3.98 -8.80 14.48
C THR A 164 -3.81 -7.44 13.82
N VAL A 165 -4.42 -7.27 12.64
CA VAL A 165 -4.56 -5.98 11.98
C VAL A 165 -6.04 -5.73 11.69
N THR A 166 -6.55 -4.59 12.17
CA THR A 166 -7.94 -4.18 11.97
C THR A 166 -7.96 -2.87 11.17
N PRO A 167 -8.27 -2.92 9.88
CA PRO A 167 -8.37 -1.72 9.06
C PRO A 167 -9.71 -1.02 9.27
N ARG A 168 -9.69 0.32 9.24
CA ARG A 168 -10.88 1.18 9.15
C ARG A 168 -10.65 2.22 8.07
N GLN A 169 -11.72 2.59 7.36
CA GLN A 169 -11.68 3.59 6.30
C GLN A 169 -12.90 4.49 6.43
N PHE A 170 -12.68 5.79 6.31
CA PHE A 170 -13.67 6.84 6.42
C PHE A 170 -13.63 7.64 5.12
N ALA A 171 -14.73 7.61 4.38
CA ALA A 171 -14.88 8.33 3.13
C ALA A 171 -15.45 9.73 3.37
N ASP A 172 -15.20 10.62 2.42
CA ASP A 172 -15.73 12.00 2.37
C ASP A 172 -15.42 12.84 3.64
N VAL A 173 -14.23 12.64 4.20
CA VAL A 173 -13.75 13.39 5.37
C VAL A 173 -13.19 14.73 4.91
N ALA A 174 -13.81 15.83 5.33
CA ALA A 174 -13.26 17.17 5.05
C ALA A 174 -11.93 17.40 5.83
N PRO A 175 -10.99 18.20 5.29
CA PRO A 175 -9.71 18.44 5.97
C PRO A 175 -9.84 18.94 7.41
N GLU A 176 -10.88 19.72 7.70
CA GLU A 176 -11.18 20.25 9.04
C GLU A 176 -11.75 19.21 9.99
N GLU A 177 -12.28 18.10 9.47
CA GLU A 177 -12.88 17.00 10.23
C GLU A 177 -11.88 15.90 10.59
N VAL A 178 -10.71 15.87 9.92
CA VAL A 178 -9.70 14.80 10.07
C VAL A 178 -9.36 14.56 11.53
N ARG A 179 -9.10 15.62 12.30
CA ARG A 179 -8.79 15.48 13.73
C ARG A 179 -9.91 14.83 14.53
N THR A 180 -11.15 15.17 14.25
CA THR A 180 -12.32 14.61 14.95
C THR A 180 -12.47 13.13 14.62
N VAL A 181 -12.44 12.78 13.33
CA VAL A 181 -12.54 11.39 12.85
C VAL A 181 -11.39 10.55 13.42
N LEU A 182 -10.15 11.06 13.39
CA LEU A 182 -9.02 10.34 13.97
C LEU A 182 -9.10 10.24 15.49
N SER A 183 -9.65 11.25 16.19
CA SER A 183 -9.85 11.17 17.65
C SER A 183 -10.72 9.96 18.03
N GLU A 184 -11.80 9.76 17.30
CA GLU A 184 -12.71 8.64 17.52
C GLU A 184 -12.09 7.30 17.10
N ALA A 185 -11.43 7.28 15.93
CA ALA A 185 -10.82 6.06 15.39
C ALA A 185 -9.63 5.56 16.22
N LEU A 186 -8.83 6.47 16.78
CA LEU A 186 -7.68 6.15 17.62
C LEU A 186 -8.07 5.70 19.04
N GLY A 187 -9.23 6.16 19.53
CA GLY A 187 -9.72 5.81 20.87
C GLY A 187 -8.67 6.09 21.96
N ASP A 188 -8.31 5.06 22.73
CA ASP A 188 -7.31 5.11 23.81
C ASP A 188 -5.90 4.72 23.36
N ALA A 189 -5.63 4.58 22.07
CA ALA A 189 -4.31 4.26 21.55
C ALA A 189 -3.26 5.30 21.99
N THR A 190 -2.18 4.84 22.59
CA THR A 190 -1.09 5.70 23.08
C THR A 190 0.05 5.85 22.09
N GLU A 191 0.14 4.95 21.11
CA GLU A 191 1.18 4.94 20.06
C GLU A 191 0.55 5.02 18.68
N VAL A 192 1.01 5.97 17.87
CA VAL A 192 0.52 6.21 16.51
C VAL A 192 1.70 6.32 15.55
N ILE A 193 1.60 5.65 14.40
CA ILE A 193 2.44 5.93 13.23
C ILE A 193 1.60 6.79 12.29
N ALA A 194 2.02 8.04 12.07
CA ALA A 194 1.33 8.99 11.22
C ALA A 194 1.87 8.93 9.80
N GLY A 195 0.99 8.72 8.83
CA GLY A 195 1.30 8.72 7.40
C GLY A 195 1.61 10.11 6.84
N PRO A 196 2.13 10.16 5.59
CA PRO A 196 2.58 11.41 4.97
C PRO A 196 1.46 12.43 4.74
N GLY A 197 0.20 12.00 4.64
CA GLY A 197 -0.97 12.88 4.46
C GLY A 197 -1.41 13.62 5.69
N LEU A 198 -0.89 13.26 6.86
CA LEU A 198 -1.21 13.90 8.14
C LEU A 198 -0.16 14.92 8.58
N ASP A 199 -0.63 15.96 9.23
CA ASP A 199 0.18 16.81 10.07
C ASP A 199 -0.02 16.35 11.54
N PRO A 200 1.01 15.75 12.18
CA PRO A 200 0.85 15.19 13.51
C PRO A 200 0.40 16.18 14.58
N GLU A 201 0.82 17.44 14.50
CA GLU A 201 0.47 18.46 15.48
C GLU A 201 -0.98 18.93 15.33
N ARG A 202 -1.43 19.04 14.07
CA ARG A 202 -2.78 19.49 13.75
C ARG A 202 -3.80 18.37 13.83
N ASP A 203 -3.49 17.21 13.22
CA ASP A 203 -4.47 16.17 12.89
C ASP A 203 -4.57 15.09 13.97
N ILE A 204 -3.52 14.87 14.79
CA ILE A 204 -3.54 13.84 15.84
C ILE A 204 -3.80 14.49 17.22
N PRO A 205 -4.74 13.95 17.99
CA PRO A 205 -5.00 14.45 19.34
C PRO A 205 -3.76 14.34 20.25
N ALA A 206 -3.55 15.33 21.10
CA ALA A 206 -2.43 15.38 22.05
C ALA A 206 -2.42 14.18 23.03
N GLY A 207 -1.28 13.93 23.65
CA GLY A 207 -1.10 12.88 24.67
C GLY A 207 -0.71 11.52 24.10
N ARG A 208 -0.46 11.41 22.80
CA ARG A 208 0.01 10.20 22.12
C ARG A 208 1.47 10.30 21.72
N ARG A 209 2.16 9.18 21.73
CA ARG A 209 3.50 9.08 21.12
C ARG A 209 3.33 8.87 19.62
N VAL A 210 3.71 9.87 18.84
CA VAL A 210 3.56 9.85 17.38
C VAL A 210 4.93 9.64 16.74
N THR A 211 5.02 8.66 15.85
CA THR A 211 6.15 8.44 14.95
C THR A 211 5.68 8.81 13.54
N ALA A 212 6.40 9.70 12.87
CA ALA A 212 6.09 10.01 11.49
C ALA A 212 6.59 8.91 10.56
N ALA A 213 5.76 8.47 9.63
CA ALA A 213 6.15 7.57 8.57
C ALA A 213 7.15 8.26 7.60
N PRO A 214 7.99 7.50 6.89
CA PRO A 214 8.86 8.05 5.85
C PRO A 214 8.08 8.89 4.84
N ARG A 215 8.61 10.05 4.50
CA ARG A 215 8.05 10.91 3.44
C ARG A 215 8.33 10.36 2.05
N GLY A 216 7.58 10.83 1.06
CA GLY A 216 7.75 10.42 -0.33
C GLY A 216 7.24 9.00 -0.65
N LEU A 217 6.48 8.39 0.26
CA LEU A 217 5.89 7.07 0.14
C LEU A 217 4.41 7.14 0.58
N PRO A 218 3.52 7.72 -0.24
CA PRO A 218 2.13 7.98 0.15
C PRO A 218 1.33 6.71 0.49
N ALA A 219 1.56 5.60 -0.19
CA ALA A 219 0.84 4.35 0.08
C ALA A 219 1.61 3.37 0.96
N THR A 220 2.93 3.27 0.77
CA THR A 220 3.75 2.28 1.49
C THR A 220 4.41 2.83 2.75
N GLY A 221 4.44 4.15 2.95
CA GLY A 221 5.15 4.79 4.05
C GLY A 221 4.72 4.33 5.45
N LEU A 222 3.42 4.16 5.70
CA LEU A 222 2.92 3.60 6.96
C LEU A 222 3.50 2.21 7.24
N TRP A 223 3.55 1.37 6.21
CA TRP A 223 4.06 0.01 6.31
C TRP A 223 5.57 -0.02 6.46
N ALA A 224 6.29 0.90 5.82
CA ALA A 224 7.72 1.11 6.01
C ALA A 224 8.04 1.50 7.45
N GLY A 225 7.29 2.45 8.01
CA GLY A 225 7.41 2.85 9.42
C GLY A 225 7.16 1.69 10.38
N LEU A 226 6.11 0.89 10.14
CA LEU A 226 5.83 -0.29 10.94
C LEU A 226 6.92 -1.36 10.79
N ALA A 227 7.42 -1.62 9.57
CA ALA A 227 8.45 -2.60 9.30
C ALA A 227 9.76 -2.29 10.06
N ALA A 228 10.14 -1.02 10.11
CA ALA A 228 11.33 -0.59 10.84
C ALA A 228 11.26 -0.88 12.35
N GLU A 229 10.06 -0.83 12.92
CA GLU A 229 9.85 -1.09 14.37
C GLU A 229 9.42 -2.54 14.66
N LEU A 230 9.14 -3.34 13.64
CA LEU A 230 8.52 -4.66 13.78
C LEU A 230 9.25 -5.61 14.74
N PRO A 231 10.60 -5.76 14.70
CA PRO A 231 11.31 -6.65 15.61
C PRO A 231 11.12 -6.24 17.09
N ALA A 232 11.27 -4.94 17.39
CA ALA A 232 11.10 -4.43 18.73
C ALA A 232 9.65 -4.55 19.22
N ARG A 233 8.67 -4.35 18.33
CA ARG A 233 7.25 -4.48 18.66
C ARG A 233 6.84 -5.92 18.90
N ARG A 234 7.35 -6.86 18.12
CA ARG A 234 7.12 -8.29 18.36
C ARG A 234 7.65 -8.73 19.73
N ALA A 235 8.88 -8.31 20.07
CA ALA A 235 9.50 -8.67 21.34
C ALA A 235 8.74 -8.12 22.56
N ARG A 236 8.22 -6.88 22.49
CA ARG A 236 7.52 -6.26 23.63
C ARG A 236 6.02 -6.49 23.66
N GLY A 237 5.43 -6.93 22.55
CA GLY A 237 3.98 -6.95 22.37
C GLY A 237 3.37 -5.55 22.30
N GLY A 238 2.07 -5.47 22.50
CA GLY A 238 1.35 -4.20 22.62
C GLY A 238 0.57 -3.80 21.36
N ARG A 239 0.14 -2.54 21.34
CA ARG A 239 -0.76 -1.98 20.32
C ARG A 239 -0.15 -0.73 19.72
N VAL A 240 -0.30 -0.58 18.40
CA VAL A 240 -0.02 0.65 17.66
C VAL A 240 -1.12 0.88 16.66
N VAL A 241 -1.46 2.14 16.39
CA VAL A 241 -2.36 2.48 15.30
C VAL A 241 -1.58 3.23 14.22
N LEU A 242 -1.68 2.76 13.01
CA LEU A 242 -1.23 3.48 11.83
C LEU A 242 -2.39 4.33 11.36
N ALA A 243 -2.15 5.59 11.02
CA ALA A 243 -3.19 6.50 10.54
C ALA A 243 -2.68 7.34 9.39
N ASP A 244 -3.50 7.55 8.36
CA ASP A 244 -3.20 8.47 7.27
C ASP A 244 -4.47 9.08 6.68
N TYR A 245 -4.27 10.11 5.83
CA TYR A 245 -5.34 10.83 5.18
C TYR A 245 -4.96 11.18 3.73
N ASP A 246 -5.73 10.65 2.79
CA ASP A 246 -5.66 11.06 1.38
C ASP A 246 -6.46 12.34 1.20
N ARG A 247 -5.75 13.46 0.97
CA ARG A 247 -6.35 14.80 0.89
C ARG A 247 -7.19 14.99 -0.37
N GLU A 248 -6.78 14.38 -1.47
CA GLU A 248 -7.46 14.53 -2.75
C GLU A 248 -8.74 13.72 -2.79
N LEU A 249 -8.65 12.47 -2.35
CA LEU A 249 -9.81 11.56 -2.32
C LEU A 249 -10.64 11.69 -1.05
N ARG A 250 -10.17 12.47 -0.06
CA ARG A 250 -10.86 12.70 1.22
C ARG A 250 -11.14 11.40 1.99
N TYR A 251 -10.17 10.46 1.94
CA TYR A 251 -10.20 9.24 2.72
C TYR A 251 -9.28 9.32 3.93
N ALA A 252 -9.83 9.26 5.15
CA ALA A 252 -9.06 8.92 6.33
C ALA A 252 -9.06 7.40 6.52
N HIS A 253 -7.93 6.84 6.93
CA HIS A 253 -7.85 5.42 7.20
C HIS A 253 -6.92 5.12 8.37
N THR A 254 -7.23 4.05 9.08
CA THR A 254 -6.44 3.58 10.21
C THR A 254 -6.27 2.07 10.17
N TYR A 255 -5.16 1.60 10.75
CA TYR A 255 -4.91 0.19 10.96
C TYR A 255 -4.49 0.00 12.41
N GLU A 256 -5.37 -0.62 13.19
CA GLU A 256 -5.02 -1.03 14.54
C GLU A 256 -4.22 -2.33 14.46
N VAL A 257 -2.98 -2.30 14.91
CA VAL A 257 -2.10 -3.47 14.95
C VAL A 257 -1.83 -3.85 16.39
N VAL A 258 -2.22 -5.06 16.76
CA VAL A 258 -1.98 -5.63 18.09
C VAL A 258 -1.01 -6.80 17.95
N PHE A 259 0.11 -6.72 18.65
CA PHE A 259 1.11 -7.78 18.71
C PHE A 259 0.82 -8.68 19.90
N GLY A 260 0.68 -9.98 19.64
CA GLY A 260 0.64 -10.98 20.71
C GLY A 260 2.01 -11.09 21.41
N PRO A 261 2.06 -11.59 22.65
CA PRO A 261 3.34 -11.94 23.26
C PRO A 261 4.03 -13.04 22.45
N GLU A 262 5.34 -12.91 22.26
CA GLU A 262 6.12 -14.00 21.67
C GLU A 262 5.82 -15.31 22.42
N ARG A 263 5.36 -16.32 21.70
CA ARG A 263 5.27 -17.65 22.27
C ARG A 263 6.70 -18.12 22.49
N SER A 264 7.08 -18.24 23.76
CA SER A 264 8.34 -18.91 24.13
C SER A 264 8.34 -20.31 23.51
N ALA A 265 9.31 -20.55 22.63
CA ALA A 265 9.53 -21.86 22.02
C ALA A 265 10.00 -22.89 23.03
#